data_92629d6678cbe847f74ead41023aa7e1
#
_entry.id   92629d6678cbe847f74ead41023aa7e1
#
_cell.length_a   1.000
_cell.length_b   1.000
_cell.length_c   1.000
_cell.angle_alpha   90.00
_cell.angle_beta   90.00
_cell.angle_gamma   90.00
#
_symmetry.space_group_name_H-M   'P 1'
#
loop_
_entity.id
_entity.type
_entity.pdbx_description
1 polymer ?
#
loop_
_entity_poly.entity_id
_entity_poly.type
_entity_poly.pdbx_seq_one_letter_code
_entity_poly.pdbx_strand_id
1 'polypeptide(L)'
;MTAGNDSSGPKPEGPSLAGPAASSVPRASGLVLSPFRALRYDPALAGELSTLTSPPYDVIDADGVAELEAASEHNVVRLILPRERADAGQDRYARAAATLEQWRRDGVLVPDREPALYVYEQAALDGHVQRGLLGALALTPPEDEVVLPHENTMAGPVSDRLALYTAVEADLEPIFLVYDGGGAASRAVAAVDAGDEAAEGLAGSGGPRLLVDAVLADGLRHRLWAITDTGTLEAVAADLHPRKALIADGHHRYATYLRRQAARHEAGDGPGPWDGGLCLLVDATAFGPQVHPIHRVVPGVAAGELAKRSAVGAAVRRLSGGLDHALAALKEAGAQGPAFVLASGDGSELHLVREPDPTRLAAAVPPERSAAWGELDVSVLHAYLVTELWGLPDDTEHVGYEHDVDAALAAARRTGGTAVLLNPTPVEAVASVAGTGERMPRKSTLFTPKPSTGLVIRDHRDA
;
A
#
# COMPACT_ATOMS: atom_id res chain seq x y z
N MET A 1 34.29 -45.88 -10.86
CA MET A 1 33.74 -45.76 -9.51
C MET A 1 34.15 -44.41 -8.95
N THR A 2 33.31 -43.43 -9.07
CA THR A 2 33.32 -42.23 -8.22
C THR A 2 31.90 -41.65 -8.29
N ALA A 3 31.23 -41.78 -7.18
CA ALA A 3 29.87 -41.28 -7.00
C ALA A 3 29.85 -39.74 -6.93
N GLY A 4 29.07 -39.12 -7.79
CA GLY A 4 28.68 -37.71 -7.68
C GLY A 4 27.63 -37.55 -6.61
N ASN A 5 27.89 -36.68 -5.66
CA ASN A 5 27.01 -36.32 -4.56
C ASN A 5 26.15 -35.13 -5.03
N ASP A 6 24.90 -35.44 -5.40
CA ASP A 6 23.91 -34.44 -5.74
C ASP A 6 23.19 -34.03 -4.44
N SER A 7 23.54 -32.84 -3.91
CA SER A 7 22.92 -32.27 -2.71
C SER A 7 22.22 -30.95 -3.08
N SER A 8 21.08 -31.08 -3.80
CA SER A 8 20.11 -30.01 -3.91
C SER A 8 19.13 -30.09 -2.71
N GLY A 9 19.51 -29.48 -1.59
CA GLY A 9 18.62 -29.26 -0.46
C GLY A 9 17.60 -28.15 -0.81
N PRO A 10 16.39 -28.20 -0.25
CA PRO A 10 15.37 -27.17 -0.48
C PRO A 10 15.86 -25.80 0.02
N LYS A 11 15.65 -24.76 -0.79
CA LYS A 11 15.87 -23.36 -0.39
C LYS A 11 15.03 -23.06 0.84
N PRO A 12 15.53 -22.30 1.83
CA PRO A 12 14.75 -21.98 3.02
C PRO A 12 13.54 -21.14 2.61
N GLU A 13 12.37 -21.62 2.95
CA GLU A 13 11.12 -20.85 2.98
C GLU A 13 11.36 -19.61 3.85
N GLY A 14 10.96 -18.45 3.37
CA GLY A 14 10.99 -17.22 4.16
C GLY A 14 10.22 -17.41 5.47
N PRO A 15 10.57 -16.68 6.55
CA PRO A 15 9.95 -16.89 7.85
C PRO A 15 8.43 -16.72 7.75
N SER A 16 7.71 -17.80 8.07
CA SER A 16 6.26 -17.80 8.28
C SER A 16 5.89 -16.66 9.24
N LEU A 17 4.79 -15.96 8.97
CA LEU A 17 4.18 -14.97 9.86
C LEU A 17 3.64 -15.58 11.17
N ALA A 18 3.77 -16.88 11.37
CA ALA A 18 3.44 -17.54 12.63
C ALA A 18 4.36 -17.02 13.71
N GLY A 19 3.88 -16.07 14.49
CA GLY A 19 4.48 -15.61 15.73
C GLY A 19 4.41 -16.69 16.83
N PRO A 20 5.12 -16.47 17.97
CA PRO A 20 5.14 -17.40 19.10
C PRO A 20 3.76 -17.64 19.70
N ALA A 21 3.64 -18.72 20.45
CA ALA A 21 2.42 -19.28 21.02
C ALA A 21 1.42 -18.25 21.60
N ALA A 22 0.20 -18.34 21.13
CA ALA A 22 -0.94 -17.45 21.13
C ALA A 22 -1.59 -17.13 22.51
N SER A 23 -0.88 -16.93 23.62
CA SER A 23 -1.56 -16.87 24.92
C SER A 23 -1.51 -15.52 25.69
N SER A 24 -0.78 -14.51 25.22
CA SER A 24 -0.64 -13.25 25.99
C SER A 24 -0.97 -11.96 25.22
N VAL A 25 -1.06 -11.98 23.92
CA VAL A 25 -1.32 -10.78 23.12
C VAL A 25 -2.82 -10.50 23.04
N PRO A 26 -3.32 -9.30 23.40
CA PRO A 26 -4.71 -8.94 23.23
C PRO A 26 -5.14 -9.03 21.78
N ARG A 27 -6.30 -9.65 21.51
CA ARG A 27 -6.88 -9.77 20.16
C ARG A 27 -8.19 -8.99 20.12
N ALA A 28 -8.34 -8.09 19.16
CA ALA A 28 -9.61 -7.48 18.89
C ALA A 28 -10.56 -8.51 18.23
N SER A 29 -11.82 -8.50 18.62
CA SER A 29 -12.85 -9.40 18.11
C SER A 29 -13.45 -8.94 16.75
N GLY A 30 -12.92 -7.86 16.15
CA GLY A 30 -13.38 -7.27 14.92
C GLY A 30 -12.53 -6.09 14.48
N LEU A 31 -12.96 -5.37 13.46
CA LEU A 31 -12.29 -4.17 12.95
C LEU A 31 -12.53 -3.01 13.93
N VAL A 32 -11.51 -2.65 14.70
CA VAL A 32 -11.57 -1.59 15.70
C VAL A 32 -10.62 -0.48 15.32
N LEU A 33 -11.18 0.71 15.06
CA LEU A 33 -10.44 1.94 14.75
C LEU A 33 -10.74 2.95 15.88
N SER A 34 -9.75 3.20 16.72
CA SER A 34 -9.89 4.06 17.90
C SER A 34 -9.43 5.49 17.63
N PRO A 35 -10.07 6.50 18.23
CA PRO A 35 -9.56 7.86 18.24
C PRO A 35 -8.22 7.93 18.98
N PHE A 36 -7.35 8.86 18.56
CA PHE A 36 -6.07 9.12 19.19
C PHE A 36 -5.73 10.61 19.14
N ARG A 37 -4.75 11.05 19.92
CA ARG A 37 -4.23 12.43 19.88
C ARG A 37 -3.11 12.49 18.85
N ALA A 38 -3.39 13.09 17.67
CA ALA A 38 -2.36 13.22 16.65
C ALA A 38 -1.30 14.23 17.05
N LEU A 39 -0.03 13.86 16.84
CA LEU A 39 1.09 14.80 16.86
C LEU A 39 1.19 15.39 15.46
N ARG A 40 1.07 16.73 15.34
CA ARG A 40 1.02 17.46 14.06
C ARG A 40 1.96 18.66 14.06
N TYR A 41 2.36 19.09 12.88
CA TYR A 41 3.11 20.35 12.72
C TYR A 41 2.28 21.54 13.19
N ASP A 42 2.91 22.42 13.99
CA ASP A 42 2.36 23.73 14.32
C ASP A 42 2.58 24.67 13.12
N PRO A 43 1.51 25.16 12.46
CA PRO A 43 1.64 26.01 11.27
C PRO A 43 2.35 27.34 11.54
N ALA A 44 2.43 27.78 12.79
CA ALA A 44 3.12 29.02 13.15
C ALA A 44 4.65 28.87 13.22
N LEU A 45 5.14 27.65 13.46
CA LEU A 45 6.56 27.37 13.68
C LEU A 45 7.20 26.48 12.62
N ALA A 46 6.44 25.55 12.05
CA ALA A 46 6.99 24.50 11.19
C ALA A 46 7.24 24.95 9.74
N GLY A 47 6.47 25.94 9.24
CA GLY A 47 6.50 26.37 7.85
C GLY A 47 5.43 25.72 6.96
N GLU A 48 5.65 25.73 5.64
CA GLU A 48 4.71 25.26 4.64
C GLU A 48 4.62 23.72 4.63
N LEU A 49 3.44 23.13 4.80
CA LEU A 49 3.24 21.67 4.83
C LEU A 49 3.77 20.96 3.57
N SER A 50 3.75 21.61 2.41
CA SER A 50 4.30 21.08 1.16
C SER A 50 5.81 20.79 1.24
N THR A 51 6.55 21.44 2.14
CA THR A 51 7.98 21.22 2.38
C THR A 51 8.26 20.29 3.57
N LEU A 52 7.25 20.00 4.39
CA LEU A 52 7.38 19.24 5.63
C LEU A 52 6.97 17.77 5.47
N THR A 53 6.06 17.50 4.55
CA THR A 53 5.51 16.19 4.25
C THR A 53 6.33 15.46 3.19
N SER A 54 6.09 14.15 3.06
CA SER A 54 6.72 13.32 2.04
C SER A 54 5.77 12.24 1.54
N PRO A 55 6.07 11.60 0.40
CA PRO A 55 5.48 10.30 0.07
C PRO A 55 5.82 9.25 1.13
N PRO A 56 5.17 8.07 1.12
CA PRO A 56 5.58 6.93 1.94
C PRO A 56 7.03 6.50 1.64
N TYR A 57 7.71 5.95 2.66
CA TYR A 57 9.14 5.64 2.60
C TYR A 57 9.54 4.71 1.45
N ASP A 58 8.64 3.83 1.02
CA ASP A 58 8.89 2.77 0.03
C ASP A 58 8.85 3.24 -1.43
N VAL A 59 8.50 4.51 -1.67
CA VAL A 59 8.50 5.13 -3.00
C VAL A 59 9.54 6.25 -3.15
N ILE A 60 10.40 6.46 -2.14
CA ILE A 60 11.42 7.51 -2.13
C ILE A 60 12.80 6.86 -2.31
N ASP A 61 13.51 7.24 -3.37
CA ASP A 61 14.89 6.83 -3.59
C ASP A 61 15.91 7.75 -2.87
N ALA A 62 17.20 7.47 -3.03
CA ALA A 62 18.25 8.21 -2.34
C ALA A 62 18.34 9.69 -2.74
N ASP A 63 18.02 10.00 -3.99
CA ASP A 63 18.01 11.37 -4.52
C ASP A 63 16.79 12.12 -3.99
N GLY A 64 15.63 11.49 -3.99
CA GLY A 64 14.40 12.02 -3.38
C GLY A 64 14.53 12.31 -1.88
N VAL A 65 15.24 11.44 -1.13
CA VAL A 65 15.57 11.75 0.29
C VAL A 65 16.41 13.02 0.39
N ALA A 66 17.40 13.23 -0.52
CA ALA A 66 18.23 14.42 -0.49
C ALA A 66 17.43 15.71 -0.80
N GLU A 67 16.53 15.63 -1.78
CA GLU A 67 15.65 16.74 -2.16
C GLU A 67 14.70 17.12 -1.01
N LEU A 68 14.06 16.16 -0.38
CA LEU A 68 13.18 16.37 0.76
C LEU A 68 13.92 16.93 1.98
N GLU A 69 15.12 16.42 2.27
CA GLU A 69 15.96 16.99 3.34
C GLU A 69 16.40 18.45 3.06
N ALA A 70 16.60 18.80 1.79
CA ALA A 70 16.97 20.15 1.36
C ALA A 70 15.77 21.11 1.38
N ALA A 71 14.55 20.62 1.17
CA ALA A 71 13.33 21.42 1.18
C ALA A 71 13.05 22.03 2.56
N SER A 72 13.29 21.28 3.66
CA SER A 72 13.12 21.78 5.03
C SER A 72 13.96 20.99 6.04
N GLU A 73 14.45 21.69 7.07
CA GLU A 73 15.06 21.03 8.22
C GLU A 73 14.04 20.23 9.06
N HIS A 74 12.76 20.50 8.88
CA HIS A 74 11.67 19.83 9.55
C HIS A 74 10.91 18.84 8.65
N ASN A 75 11.44 18.49 7.46
CA ASN A 75 10.79 17.49 6.62
C ASN A 75 10.78 16.10 7.29
N VAL A 76 9.61 15.48 7.30
CA VAL A 76 9.37 14.17 7.96
C VAL A 76 10.27 13.04 7.44
N VAL A 77 10.86 13.18 6.25
CA VAL A 77 11.82 12.22 5.68
C VAL A 77 12.96 11.92 6.64
N ARG A 78 13.37 12.90 7.46
CA ARG A 78 14.41 12.75 8.50
C ARG A 78 14.03 11.74 9.58
N LEU A 79 12.73 11.54 9.80
CA LEU A 79 12.21 10.56 10.75
C LEU A 79 12.01 9.20 10.08
N ILE A 80 11.46 9.15 8.85
CA ILE A 80 11.07 7.89 8.21
C ILE A 80 12.20 7.21 7.44
N LEU A 81 13.18 7.99 6.91
CA LEU A 81 14.34 7.49 6.18
C LEU A 81 15.65 8.11 6.70
N PRO A 82 15.97 7.94 8.00
CA PRO A 82 17.17 8.52 8.59
C PRO A 82 18.43 7.91 7.94
N ARG A 83 19.35 8.79 7.46
CA ARG A 83 20.57 8.36 6.77
C ARG A 83 21.65 7.95 7.75
N GLU A 84 22.49 7.00 7.36
CA GLU A 84 23.76 6.78 8.06
C GLU A 84 24.66 8.01 7.92
N ARG A 85 25.32 8.41 9.03
CA ARG A 85 26.32 9.46 9.05
C ARG A 85 27.56 8.96 9.78
N ALA A 86 28.68 8.88 9.09
CA ALA A 86 29.94 8.36 9.63
C ALA A 86 30.49 9.17 10.84
N ASP A 87 30.11 10.46 10.93
CA ASP A 87 30.60 11.42 11.92
C ASP A 87 29.68 11.59 13.16
N ALA A 88 28.52 10.94 13.17
CA ALA A 88 27.48 11.26 14.16
C ALA A 88 27.59 10.51 15.51
N GLY A 89 28.41 9.48 15.61
CA GLY A 89 28.57 8.68 16.85
C GLY A 89 27.32 7.95 17.37
N GLN A 90 26.18 8.12 16.68
CA GLN A 90 24.89 7.50 16.97
C GLN A 90 24.39 6.78 15.72
N ASP A 91 23.67 5.67 15.91
CA ASP A 91 22.97 5.02 14.83
C ASP A 91 21.85 5.91 14.26
N ARG A 92 21.38 5.60 13.04
CA ARG A 92 20.37 6.40 12.35
C ARG A 92 19.02 6.44 13.06
N TYR A 93 18.62 5.37 13.74
CA TYR A 93 17.33 5.29 14.42
C TYR A 93 17.33 6.10 15.72
N ALA A 94 18.42 6.07 16.48
CA ALA A 94 18.59 6.91 17.65
C ALA A 94 18.57 8.41 17.28
N ARG A 95 19.10 8.78 16.10
CA ARG A 95 18.99 10.15 15.59
C ARG A 95 17.56 10.52 15.20
N ALA A 96 16.81 9.62 14.55
CA ALA A 96 15.40 9.89 14.27
C ALA A 96 14.60 10.12 15.56
N ALA A 97 14.84 9.32 16.60
CA ALA A 97 14.22 9.50 17.92
C ALA A 97 14.62 10.85 18.53
N ALA A 98 15.90 11.23 18.51
CA ALA A 98 16.37 12.50 19.03
C ALA A 98 15.80 13.69 18.23
N THR A 99 15.62 13.56 16.91
CA THR A 99 15.00 14.57 16.04
C THR A 99 13.53 14.75 16.39
N LEU A 100 12.76 13.66 16.53
CA LEU A 100 11.36 13.71 16.94
C LEU A 100 11.21 14.41 18.30
N GLU A 101 12.05 14.05 19.27
CA GLU A 101 12.06 14.66 20.59
C GLU A 101 12.43 16.15 20.55
N GLN A 102 13.37 16.53 19.68
CA GLN A 102 13.74 17.93 19.50
C GLN A 102 12.58 18.74 18.90
N TRP A 103 11.93 18.24 17.85
CA TRP A 103 10.78 18.92 17.22
C TRP A 103 9.60 19.09 18.19
N ARG A 104 9.39 18.14 19.10
CA ARG A 104 8.38 18.28 20.18
C ARG A 104 8.77 19.37 21.19
N ARG A 105 10.02 19.38 21.65
CA ARG A 105 10.51 20.38 22.62
C ARG A 105 10.47 21.80 22.04
N ASP A 106 10.77 21.94 20.79
CA ASP A 106 10.78 23.25 20.10
C ASP A 106 9.36 23.71 19.68
N GLY A 107 8.35 22.86 19.90
CA GLY A 107 6.96 23.13 19.52
C GLY A 107 6.68 23.04 18.03
N VAL A 108 7.62 22.53 17.23
CA VAL A 108 7.43 22.27 15.79
C VAL A 108 6.36 21.20 15.56
N LEU A 109 6.37 20.16 16.41
CA LEU A 109 5.32 19.17 16.49
C LEU A 109 4.58 19.30 17.82
N VAL A 110 3.26 19.41 17.76
CA VAL A 110 2.38 19.56 18.91
C VAL A 110 1.27 18.52 18.92
N PRO A 111 0.96 17.90 20.09
CA PRO A 111 -0.15 16.97 20.19
C PRO A 111 -1.49 17.73 20.17
N ASP A 112 -2.50 17.15 19.54
CA ASP A 112 -3.87 17.65 19.61
C ASP A 112 -4.38 17.59 21.05
N ARG A 113 -5.33 18.46 21.39
CA ARG A 113 -5.83 18.61 22.77
C ARG A 113 -6.58 17.39 23.26
N GLU A 114 -7.35 16.76 22.40
CA GLU A 114 -8.22 15.63 22.70
C GLU A 114 -8.12 14.54 21.62
N PRO A 115 -8.41 13.28 21.96
CA PRO A 115 -8.43 12.20 20.99
C PRO A 115 -9.52 12.43 19.93
N ALA A 116 -9.21 12.11 18.66
CA ALA A 116 -10.15 12.21 17.55
C ALA A 116 -9.94 11.06 16.56
N LEU A 117 -10.98 10.73 15.79
CA LEU A 117 -10.81 10.18 14.47
C LEU A 117 -10.64 11.33 13.48
N TYR A 118 -9.76 11.18 12.52
CA TYR A 118 -9.51 12.24 11.54
C TYR A 118 -10.05 11.81 10.18
N VAL A 119 -10.86 12.66 9.55
CA VAL A 119 -11.18 12.48 8.14
C VAL A 119 -10.03 13.08 7.34
N TYR A 120 -9.42 12.26 6.50
CA TYR A 120 -8.34 12.68 5.60
C TYR A 120 -8.80 12.55 4.16
N GLU A 121 -8.64 13.62 3.41
CA GLU A 121 -8.98 13.72 2.00
C GLU A 121 -7.77 14.07 1.15
N GLN A 122 -7.71 13.45 -0.01
CA GLN A 122 -6.81 13.77 -1.11
C GLN A 122 -7.65 14.00 -2.37
N ALA A 123 -7.61 15.21 -2.91
CA ALA A 123 -8.38 15.61 -4.09
C ALA A 123 -7.43 15.95 -5.25
N ALA A 124 -7.59 15.27 -6.37
CA ALA A 124 -6.84 15.49 -7.59
C ALA A 124 -7.52 16.53 -8.50
N LEU A 125 -6.74 17.15 -9.40
CA LEU A 125 -7.23 18.14 -10.35
C LEU A 125 -8.23 17.56 -11.39
N ASP A 126 -8.18 16.26 -11.63
CA ASP A 126 -9.10 15.55 -12.51
C ASP A 126 -10.48 15.28 -11.89
N GLY A 127 -10.65 15.67 -10.62
CA GLY A 127 -11.89 15.50 -9.85
C GLY A 127 -11.95 14.21 -9.04
N HIS A 128 -10.92 13.35 -9.09
CA HIS A 128 -10.88 12.18 -8.22
C HIS A 128 -10.67 12.62 -6.76
N VAL A 129 -11.47 12.06 -5.84
CA VAL A 129 -11.39 12.31 -4.41
C VAL A 129 -11.28 10.98 -3.68
N GLN A 130 -10.16 10.79 -2.97
CA GLN A 130 -10.01 9.73 -1.99
C GLN A 130 -10.22 10.31 -0.60
N ARG A 131 -11.04 9.66 0.22
CA ARG A 131 -11.34 10.13 1.58
C ARG A 131 -11.54 8.96 2.53
N GLY A 132 -10.99 9.05 3.73
CA GLY A 132 -11.10 7.98 4.72
C GLY A 132 -10.85 8.46 6.15
N LEU A 133 -10.89 7.54 7.09
CA LEU A 133 -10.66 7.77 8.52
C LEU A 133 -9.23 7.42 8.90
N LEU A 134 -8.49 8.36 9.49
CA LEU A 134 -7.25 8.08 10.21
C LEU A 134 -7.57 7.80 11.68
N GLY A 135 -7.02 6.70 12.19
CA GLY A 135 -7.22 6.26 13.57
C GLY A 135 -6.16 5.25 14.02
N ALA A 136 -6.23 4.85 15.28
CA ALA A 136 -5.44 3.77 15.83
C ALA A 136 -6.17 2.44 15.59
N LEU A 137 -5.68 1.64 14.65
CA LEU A 137 -6.22 0.33 14.32
C LEU A 137 -5.75 -0.69 15.35
N ALA A 138 -6.67 -1.39 16.02
CA ALA A 138 -6.33 -2.53 16.84
C ALA A 138 -5.72 -3.65 15.99
N LEU A 139 -4.56 -4.17 16.38
CA LEU A 139 -3.83 -5.15 15.61
C LEU A 139 -4.44 -6.55 15.77
N THR A 140 -4.67 -7.22 14.66
CA THR A 140 -5.14 -8.61 14.59
C THR A 140 -4.21 -9.42 13.70
N PRO A 141 -3.84 -10.63 14.09
CA PRO A 141 -3.04 -11.48 13.22
C PRO A 141 -3.87 -11.89 11.99
N PRO A 142 -3.22 -12.19 10.83
CA PRO A 142 -3.91 -12.50 9.58
C PRO A 142 -4.90 -13.66 9.68
N GLU A 143 -4.65 -14.62 10.56
CA GLU A 143 -5.52 -15.79 10.81
C GLU A 143 -6.87 -15.46 11.43
N ASP A 144 -7.03 -14.27 12.02
CA ASP A 144 -8.31 -13.78 12.53
C ASP A 144 -9.20 -13.20 11.41
N GLU A 145 -8.66 -13.05 10.21
CA GLU A 145 -9.36 -12.56 8.99
C GLU A 145 -10.09 -11.23 9.16
N VAL A 146 -9.64 -10.37 10.04
CA VAL A 146 -10.16 -9.00 10.22
C VAL A 146 -9.44 -8.04 9.29
N VAL A 147 -8.11 -8.06 9.31
CA VAL A 147 -7.25 -7.31 8.39
C VAL A 147 -6.63 -8.29 7.40
N LEU A 148 -6.94 -8.10 6.12
CA LEU A 148 -6.63 -9.04 5.05
C LEU A 148 -5.41 -8.56 4.24
N PRO A 149 -4.21 -9.13 4.47
CA PRO A 149 -3.08 -8.84 3.61
C PRO A 149 -3.16 -9.68 2.33
N HIS A 150 -2.81 -9.08 1.19
CA HIS A 150 -2.79 -9.76 -0.12
C HIS A 150 -1.39 -9.95 -0.71
N GLU A 151 -0.34 -9.40 -0.06
CA GLU A 151 1.06 -9.56 -0.47
C GLU A 151 1.92 -10.17 0.63
N ASN A 152 3.00 -10.83 0.22
CA ASN A 152 4.04 -11.30 1.15
C ASN A 152 4.98 -10.16 1.55
N THR A 153 5.48 -10.22 2.77
CA THR A 153 6.46 -9.26 3.28
C THR A 153 7.88 -9.81 3.21
N MET A 154 8.86 -8.90 3.04
CA MET A 154 10.27 -9.22 3.05
C MET A 154 10.88 -8.94 4.44
N ALA A 155 11.80 -9.80 4.88
CA ALA A 155 12.41 -9.68 6.21
C ALA A 155 13.21 -8.37 6.41
N GLY A 156 13.93 -7.91 5.39
CA GLY A 156 14.75 -6.69 5.45
C GLY A 156 13.94 -5.45 5.80
N PRO A 157 12.95 -5.04 4.99
CA PRO A 157 12.08 -3.89 5.28
C PRO A 157 11.37 -3.99 6.63
N VAL A 158 10.88 -5.18 7.02
CA VAL A 158 10.22 -5.36 8.32
C VAL A 158 11.20 -5.15 9.47
N SER A 159 12.44 -5.67 9.37
CA SER A 159 13.46 -5.49 10.41
C SER A 159 13.91 -4.04 10.52
N ASP A 160 14.07 -3.36 9.39
CA ASP A 160 14.43 -1.93 9.35
C ASP A 160 13.35 -1.07 10.02
N ARG A 161 12.08 -1.26 9.64
CA ARG A 161 10.96 -0.52 10.24
C ARG A 161 10.80 -0.86 11.72
N LEU A 162 11.03 -2.12 12.13
CA LEU A 162 10.96 -2.50 13.55
C LEU A 162 12.02 -1.77 14.38
N ALA A 163 13.27 -1.68 13.89
CA ALA A 163 14.32 -0.93 14.57
C ALA A 163 13.97 0.56 14.69
N LEU A 164 13.46 1.17 13.62
CA LEU A 164 13.01 2.56 13.63
C LEU A 164 11.87 2.77 14.64
N TYR A 165 10.78 2.00 14.55
CA TYR A 165 9.59 2.20 15.41
C TYR A 165 9.86 1.86 16.88
N THR A 166 10.82 0.99 17.15
CA THR A 166 11.29 0.73 18.52
C THR A 166 12.06 1.93 19.09
N ALA A 167 12.88 2.58 18.24
CA ALA A 167 13.67 3.73 18.69
C ALA A 167 12.82 5.01 18.88
N VAL A 168 11.89 5.28 17.96
CA VAL A 168 11.08 6.53 17.99
C VAL A 168 9.86 6.44 18.90
N GLU A 169 9.39 5.23 19.23
CA GLU A 169 8.16 4.97 19.99
C GLU A 169 6.94 5.72 19.42
N ALA A 170 6.82 5.74 18.08
CA ALA A 170 5.73 6.37 17.36
C ALA A 170 5.43 5.63 16.05
N ASP A 171 4.20 5.77 15.58
CA ASP A 171 3.78 5.35 14.24
C ASP A 171 3.86 6.58 13.34
N LEU A 172 4.88 6.63 12.48
CA LEU A 172 5.22 7.79 11.66
C LEU A 172 4.41 7.88 10.37
N GLU A 173 3.89 6.73 9.89
CA GLU A 173 3.23 6.59 8.59
C GLU A 173 2.00 5.69 8.72
N PRO A 174 0.84 6.08 8.17
CA PRO A 174 -0.32 5.21 8.22
C PRO A 174 -0.16 3.98 7.32
N ILE A 175 -0.65 2.82 7.77
CA ILE A 175 -1.02 1.77 6.84
C ILE A 175 -2.29 2.19 6.11
N PHE A 176 -2.45 1.75 4.87
CA PHE A 176 -3.59 2.10 4.05
C PHE A 176 -4.49 0.88 3.87
N LEU A 177 -5.70 0.96 4.39
CA LEU A 177 -6.71 -0.08 4.31
C LEU A 177 -7.93 0.39 3.51
N VAL A 178 -8.59 -0.55 2.85
CA VAL A 178 -9.90 -0.34 2.22
C VAL A 178 -10.92 -1.33 2.76
N TYR A 179 -12.18 -0.90 2.88
CA TYR A 179 -13.31 -1.74 3.30
C TYR A 179 -14.50 -1.54 2.35
N ASP A 180 -15.52 -2.37 2.45
CA ASP A 180 -16.68 -2.43 1.55
C ASP A 180 -17.64 -1.25 1.64
N GLY A 181 -17.38 -0.32 2.56
CA GLY A 181 -18.11 0.94 2.67
C GLY A 181 -19.52 0.86 3.23
N GLY A 182 -20.23 2.00 3.17
CA GLY A 182 -21.57 2.16 3.71
C GLY A 182 -21.60 2.34 5.24
N GLY A 183 -22.78 2.53 5.80
CA GLY A 183 -22.98 2.62 7.25
C GLY A 183 -22.58 3.97 7.87
N ALA A 184 -22.32 3.96 9.19
CA ALA A 184 -22.05 5.17 9.95
C ALA A 184 -20.66 5.73 9.65
N ALA A 185 -19.65 4.87 9.39
CA ALA A 185 -18.31 5.31 9.05
C ALA A 185 -18.30 6.11 7.75
N SER A 186 -18.94 5.60 6.68
CA SER A 186 -19.06 6.32 5.40
C SER A 186 -19.83 7.64 5.54
N ARG A 187 -20.90 7.66 6.37
CA ARG A 187 -21.63 8.92 6.63
C ARG A 187 -20.78 9.94 7.38
N ALA A 188 -19.99 9.52 8.36
CA ALA A 188 -19.09 10.41 9.09
C ALA A 188 -18.02 11.02 8.16
N VAL A 189 -17.51 10.23 7.22
CA VAL A 189 -16.56 10.69 6.19
C VAL A 189 -17.21 11.67 5.22
N ALA A 190 -18.47 11.41 4.79
CA ALA A 190 -19.21 12.30 3.89
C ALA A 190 -19.65 13.62 4.55
N ALA A 191 -19.86 13.63 5.86
CA ALA A 191 -20.38 14.78 6.59
C ALA A 191 -19.49 16.02 6.58
N VAL A 192 -18.20 15.89 6.23
CA VAL A 192 -17.26 17.02 6.14
C VAL A 192 -17.62 18.00 5.01
N ASP A 193 -18.30 17.54 3.95
CA ASP A 193 -18.76 18.43 2.86
C ASP A 193 -19.85 19.40 3.31
N ALA A 194 -20.69 18.99 4.29
CA ALA A 194 -21.74 19.84 4.85
C ALA A 194 -21.20 20.87 5.86
N GLY A 195 -19.98 20.66 6.40
CA GLY A 195 -19.39 21.51 7.44
C GLY A 195 -18.73 22.78 6.91
N ASP A 196 -18.27 22.78 5.68
CA ASP A 196 -17.60 23.97 5.10
C ASP A 196 -18.57 25.15 4.89
N GLU A 197 -19.85 24.89 4.58
CA GLU A 197 -20.90 25.92 4.49
C GLU A 197 -21.50 26.28 5.87
N ALA A 198 -21.44 25.37 6.85
CA ALA A 198 -22.00 25.55 8.18
C ALA A 198 -21.00 26.15 9.20
N ALA A 199 -19.70 26.08 8.92
CA ALA A 199 -18.65 26.52 9.86
C ALA A 199 -18.59 28.03 10.09
N GLU A 200 -19.16 28.87 9.19
CA GLU A 200 -19.28 30.31 9.38
C GLU A 200 -20.40 30.72 10.35
N GLY A 201 -21.30 29.82 10.76
CA GLY A 201 -22.51 30.15 11.54
C GLY A 201 -22.70 29.44 12.88
N LEU A 202 -21.98 28.35 13.19
CA LEU A 202 -22.27 27.49 14.36
C LEU A 202 -21.00 27.14 15.18
N ALA A 203 -20.42 28.11 15.82
CA ALA A 203 -19.53 27.87 16.96
C ALA A 203 -20.36 27.21 18.08
N GLY A 204 -20.43 25.86 18.09
CA GLY A 204 -21.15 25.12 19.13
C GLY A 204 -21.80 23.81 18.70
N SER A 205 -21.87 23.46 17.42
CA SER A 205 -22.36 22.15 16.98
C SER A 205 -21.17 21.18 16.83
N GLY A 206 -21.25 19.99 17.43
CA GLY A 206 -20.21 18.96 17.46
C GLY A 206 -19.85 18.31 16.09
N GLY A 207 -19.78 19.11 15.03
CA GLY A 207 -19.38 18.71 13.68
C GLY A 207 -17.87 18.54 13.51
N PRO A 208 -17.41 17.92 12.40
CA PRO A 208 -16.00 17.77 12.09
C PRO A 208 -15.29 19.13 12.00
N ARG A 209 -14.14 19.27 12.67
CA ARG A 209 -13.36 20.51 12.70
C ARG A 209 -12.20 20.44 11.71
N LEU A 210 -12.17 21.35 10.71
CA LEU A 210 -11.07 21.47 9.75
C LEU A 210 -9.75 21.83 10.46
N LEU A 211 -8.70 21.08 10.17
CA LEU A 211 -7.35 21.25 10.75
C LEU A 211 -6.31 21.61 9.70
N VAL A 212 -6.44 21.06 8.49
CA VAL A 212 -5.51 21.25 7.37
C VAL A 212 -6.31 21.44 6.10
N ASP A 213 -5.90 22.40 5.29
CA ASP A 213 -6.31 22.58 3.90
C ASP A 213 -5.10 23.13 3.13
N ALA A 214 -4.42 22.27 2.37
CA ALA A 214 -3.18 22.61 1.68
C ALA A 214 -3.00 21.81 0.39
N VAL A 215 -2.30 22.40 -0.58
CA VAL A 215 -1.75 21.66 -1.72
C VAL A 215 -0.34 21.22 -1.35
N LEU A 216 -0.06 19.92 -1.43
CA LEU A 216 1.26 19.37 -1.11
C LEU A 216 2.13 19.20 -2.36
N ALA A 217 3.34 18.68 -2.17
CA ALA A 217 4.34 18.54 -3.24
C ALA A 217 3.90 17.56 -4.37
N ASP A 218 2.97 16.66 -4.09
CA ASP A 218 2.36 15.75 -5.08
C ASP A 218 1.32 16.44 -6.00
N GLY A 219 1.03 17.72 -5.76
CA GLY A 219 0.06 18.51 -6.52
C GLY A 219 -1.41 18.24 -6.15
N LEU A 220 -1.67 17.38 -5.17
CA LEU A 220 -3.01 17.13 -4.67
C LEU A 220 -3.38 18.15 -3.58
N ARG A 221 -4.67 18.45 -3.47
CA ARG A 221 -5.21 19.15 -2.31
C ARG A 221 -5.45 18.17 -1.19
N HIS A 222 -4.87 18.43 -0.01
CA HIS A 222 -5.00 17.62 1.18
C HIS A 222 -5.80 18.37 2.22
N ARG A 223 -6.86 17.73 2.73
CA ARG A 223 -7.67 18.27 3.82
C ARG A 223 -7.75 17.27 4.97
N LEU A 224 -7.76 17.80 6.18
CA LEU A 224 -7.84 16.99 7.41
C LEU A 224 -8.85 17.62 8.37
N TRP A 225 -9.80 16.83 8.85
CA TRP A 225 -10.77 17.23 9.87
C TRP A 225 -10.69 16.31 11.08
N ALA A 226 -10.96 16.85 12.27
CA ALA A 226 -11.08 16.06 13.50
C ALA A 226 -12.56 15.81 13.84
N ILE A 227 -12.90 14.59 14.21
CA ILE A 227 -14.19 14.15 14.76
C ILE A 227 -13.96 13.80 16.23
N THR A 228 -14.57 14.56 17.14
CA THR A 228 -14.46 14.35 18.60
C THR A 228 -15.82 14.06 19.25
N ASP A 229 -16.92 14.19 18.49
CA ASP A 229 -18.28 13.89 18.99
C ASP A 229 -18.42 12.41 19.37
N THR A 230 -18.71 12.17 20.66
CA THR A 230 -18.78 10.82 21.21
C THR A 230 -19.82 9.95 20.50
N GLY A 231 -21.00 10.51 20.17
CA GLY A 231 -22.06 9.76 19.49
C GLY A 231 -21.65 9.31 18.09
N THR A 232 -20.94 10.17 17.34
CA THR A 232 -20.37 9.83 16.04
C THR A 232 -19.27 8.76 16.16
N LEU A 233 -18.36 8.90 17.14
CA LEU A 233 -17.29 7.92 17.38
C LEU A 233 -17.84 6.54 17.74
N GLU A 234 -18.85 6.47 18.62
CA GLU A 234 -19.53 5.23 19.00
C GLU A 234 -20.25 4.59 17.80
N ALA A 235 -20.95 5.38 16.99
CA ALA A 235 -21.65 4.89 15.80
C ALA A 235 -20.65 4.35 14.75
N VAL A 236 -19.51 5.02 14.54
CA VAL A 236 -18.43 4.54 13.65
C VAL A 236 -17.84 3.24 14.18
N ALA A 237 -17.55 3.15 15.48
CA ALA A 237 -16.99 1.94 16.09
C ALA A 237 -17.95 0.74 15.95
N ALA A 238 -19.24 0.94 16.21
CA ALA A 238 -20.26 -0.12 16.07
C ALA A 238 -20.42 -0.58 14.60
N ASP A 239 -20.33 0.34 13.64
CA ASP A 239 -20.41 0.03 12.22
C ASP A 239 -19.19 -0.74 11.70
N LEU A 240 -17.99 -0.35 12.12
CA LEU A 240 -16.76 -0.98 11.67
C LEU A 240 -16.53 -2.37 12.28
N HIS A 241 -16.96 -2.59 13.53
CA HIS A 241 -16.64 -3.80 14.28
C HIS A 241 -16.93 -5.12 13.54
N PRO A 242 -18.07 -5.36 12.85
CA PRO A 242 -18.34 -6.60 12.13
C PRO A 242 -17.63 -6.69 10.75
N ARG A 243 -16.93 -5.64 10.33
CA ARG A 243 -16.36 -5.55 8.98
C ARG A 243 -14.95 -6.13 8.91
N LYS A 244 -14.51 -6.38 7.70
CA LYS A 244 -13.12 -6.72 7.35
C LYS A 244 -12.52 -5.58 6.52
N ALA A 245 -11.18 -5.46 6.55
CA ALA A 245 -10.48 -4.49 5.73
C ALA A 245 -9.30 -5.12 5.01
N LEU A 246 -9.11 -4.75 3.73
CA LEU A 246 -7.99 -5.18 2.89
C LEU A 246 -6.84 -4.19 3.06
N ILE A 247 -5.61 -4.67 3.20
CA ILE A 247 -4.43 -3.80 3.14
C ILE A 247 -4.22 -3.38 1.69
N ALA A 248 -4.44 -2.12 1.36
CA ALA A 248 -4.16 -1.53 0.06
C ALA A 248 -2.66 -1.19 -0.09
N ASP A 249 -2.05 -0.66 1.00
CA ASP A 249 -0.60 -0.39 1.07
C ASP A 249 -0.09 -0.50 2.52
N GLY A 250 1.21 -0.81 2.68
CA GLY A 250 1.84 -0.88 4.00
C GLY A 250 1.87 -2.27 4.63
N HIS A 251 1.90 -3.35 3.85
CA HIS A 251 2.05 -4.73 4.34
C HIS A 251 3.26 -4.90 5.27
N HIS A 252 4.42 -4.31 4.93
CA HIS A 252 5.61 -4.35 5.76
C HIS A 252 5.42 -3.60 7.08
N ARG A 253 4.72 -2.43 7.06
CA ARG A 253 4.38 -1.65 8.27
C ARG A 253 3.44 -2.44 9.18
N TYR A 254 2.41 -3.08 8.62
CA TYR A 254 1.50 -3.92 9.40
C TYR A 254 2.21 -5.11 10.06
N ALA A 255 3.06 -5.83 9.31
CA ALA A 255 3.87 -6.91 9.86
C ALA A 255 4.85 -6.42 10.94
N THR A 256 5.36 -5.20 10.80
CA THR A 256 6.21 -4.56 11.80
C THR A 256 5.44 -4.26 13.09
N TYR A 257 4.21 -3.73 12.97
CA TYR A 257 3.34 -3.48 14.13
C TYR A 257 3.05 -4.76 14.91
N LEU A 258 2.70 -5.85 14.22
CA LEU A 258 2.47 -7.14 14.86
C LEU A 258 3.73 -7.67 15.58
N ARG A 259 4.92 -7.53 14.98
CA ARG A 259 6.18 -7.92 15.63
C ARG A 259 6.51 -7.06 16.84
N ARG A 260 6.30 -5.75 16.75
CA ARG A 260 6.48 -4.84 17.89
C ARG A 260 5.54 -5.19 19.05
N GLN A 261 4.25 -5.42 18.74
CA GLN A 261 3.26 -5.86 19.70
C GLN A 261 3.72 -7.13 20.42
N ALA A 262 4.07 -8.18 19.67
CA ALA A 262 4.54 -9.44 20.24
C ALA A 262 5.76 -9.25 21.14
N ALA A 263 6.76 -8.49 20.71
CA ALA A 263 7.97 -8.22 21.48
C ALA A 263 7.69 -7.49 22.81
N ARG A 264 6.75 -6.52 22.83
CA ARG A 264 6.35 -5.80 24.04
C ARG A 264 5.63 -6.72 25.03
N HIS A 265 4.71 -7.54 24.55
CA HIS A 265 4.01 -8.51 25.40
C HIS A 265 4.96 -9.60 25.93
N GLU A 266 5.92 -10.08 25.13
CA GLU A 266 6.97 -11.00 25.59
C GLU A 266 7.87 -10.39 26.66
N ALA A 267 8.13 -9.08 26.58
CA ALA A 267 8.87 -8.33 27.60
C ALA A 267 8.07 -8.10 28.89
N GLY A 268 6.76 -8.39 28.88
CA GLY A 268 5.89 -8.23 30.06
C GLY A 268 5.28 -6.83 30.20
N ASP A 269 5.32 -5.99 29.15
CA ASP A 269 4.82 -4.61 29.20
C ASP A 269 3.28 -4.54 29.32
N GLY A 270 2.55 -5.64 29.03
CA GLY A 270 1.09 -5.67 29.10
C GLY A 270 0.42 -4.88 27.98
N PRO A 271 -0.91 -4.59 28.10
CA PRO A 271 -1.62 -3.77 27.12
C PRO A 271 -1.08 -2.34 27.05
N GLY A 272 -0.94 -1.80 25.84
CA GLY A 272 -0.38 -0.48 25.64
C GLY A 272 -0.55 0.06 24.21
N PRO A 273 0.06 1.22 23.90
CA PRO A 273 -0.06 1.85 22.59
C PRO A 273 0.45 0.98 21.43
N TRP A 274 1.30 0.02 21.68
CA TRP A 274 1.79 -0.97 20.72
C TRP A 274 0.72 -1.99 20.29
N ASP A 275 -0.44 -2.04 20.94
CA ASP A 275 -1.58 -2.89 20.52
C ASP A 275 -2.38 -2.27 19.37
N GLY A 276 -2.03 -1.06 18.98
CA GLY A 276 -2.59 -0.37 17.82
C GLY A 276 -1.53 0.10 16.84
N GLY A 277 -1.96 0.40 15.60
CA GLY A 277 -1.14 0.99 14.55
C GLY A 277 -1.85 2.15 13.87
N LEU A 278 -1.11 3.18 13.44
CA LEU A 278 -1.68 4.28 12.66
C LEU A 278 -2.21 3.76 11.32
N CYS A 279 -3.48 4.04 11.03
CA CYS A 279 -4.19 3.52 9.86
C CYS A 279 -5.01 4.62 9.17
N LEU A 280 -4.98 4.64 7.84
CA LEU A 280 -5.99 5.25 6.99
C LEU A 280 -6.92 4.15 6.50
N LEU A 281 -8.21 4.24 6.84
CA LEU A 281 -9.27 3.32 6.44
C LEU A 281 -10.23 4.02 5.48
N VAL A 282 -10.31 3.54 4.24
CA VAL A 282 -11.06 4.16 3.14
C VAL A 282 -12.23 3.28 2.72
N ASP A 283 -13.41 3.90 2.54
CA ASP A 283 -14.56 3.29 1.88
C ASP A 283 -14.27 3.12 0.39
N ALA A 284 -14.11 1.86 -0.06
CA ALA A 284 -13.76 1.55 -1.45
C ALA A 284 -14.85 1.93 -2.45
N THR A 285 -16.11 2.11 -1.99
CA THR A 285 -17.25 2.35 -2.88
C THR A 285 -17.59 3.82 -3.06
N ALA A 286 -17.44 4.63 -2.01
CA ALA A 286 -17.84 6.05 -2.04
C ALA A 286 -16.67 6.99 -2.35
N PHE A 287 -15.49 6.74 -1.77
CA PHE A 287 -14.31 7.61 -1.86
C PHE A 287 -13.03 6.78 -2.03
N GLY A 288 -13.12 5.66 -2.76
CA GLY A 288 -12.07 4.68 -2.89
C GLY A 288 -10.85 5.18 -3.65
N PRO A 289 -9.71 4.52 -3.49
CA PRO A 289 -8.54 4.75 -4.30
C PRO A 289 -8.78 4.32 -5.76
N GLN A 290 -7.98 4.87 -6.65
CA GLN A 290 -7.81 4.31 -7.98
C GLN A 290 -6.85 3.11 -7.90
N VAL A 291 -7.13 2.08 -8.69
CA VAL A 291 -6.22 0.94 -8.85
C VAL A 291 -5.61 1.04 -10.23
N HIS A 292 -4.29 1.08 -10.28
CA HIS A 292 -3.53 1.11 -11.53
C HIS A 292 -2.91 -0.26 -11.82
N PRO A 293 -2.73 -0.60 -13.09
CA PRO A 293 -1.99 -1.80 -13.46
C PRO A 293 -0.51 -1.61 -13.14
N ILE A 294 0.15 -2.70 -12.78
CA ILE A 294 1.61 -2.76 -12.81
C ILE A 294 1.98 -3.59 -14.04
N HIS A 295 2.63 -2.96 -15.02
CA HIS A 295 3.06 -3.60 -16.25
C HIS A 295 4.30 -4.46 -16.00
N ARG A 296 4.57 -5.38 -16.92
CA ARG A 296 5.77 -6.22 -16.85
C ARG A 296 6.70 -5.89 -18.02
N VAL A 297 7.97 -6.15 -17.82
CA VAL A 297 8.99 -6.06 -18.87
C VAL A 297 9.75 -7.37 -18.92
N VAL A 298 9.79 -8.01 -20.08
CA VAL A 298 10.58 -9.22 -20.31
C VAL A 298 11.83 -8.82 -21.09
N PRO A 299 13.01 -8.73 -20.43
CA PRO A 299 14.25 -8.31 -21.09
C PRO A 299 14.71 -9.29 -22.15
N GLY A 300 15.30 -8.78 -23.24
CA GLY A 300 16.00 -9.57 -24.25
C GLY A 300 15.15 -10.48 -25.12
N VAL A 301 13.81 -10.47 -24.97
CA VAL A 301 12.91 -11.27 -25.81
C VAL A 301 11.95 -10.36 -26.57
N ALA A 302 11.96 -10.44 -27.90
CA ALA A 302 11.13 -9.60 -28.79
C ALA A 302 9.63 -9.93 -28.67
N ALA A 303 8.78 -8.91 -28.82
CA ALA A 303 7.31 -9.03 -28.73
C ALA A 303 6.72 -10.08 -29.68
N GLY A 304 7.21 -10.13 -30.93
CA GLY A 304 6.78 -11.14 -31.91
C GLY A 304 7.17 -12.57 -31.52
N GLU A 305 8.26 -12.75 -30.79
CA GLU A 305 8.66 -14.07 -30.28
C GLU A 305 7.75 -14.53 -29.16
N LEU A 306 7.46 -13.65 -28.17
CA LEU A 306 6.52 -13.97 -27.10
C LEU A 306 5.10 -14.18 -27.65
N ALA A 307 4.69 -13.40 -28.66
CA ALA A 307 3.41 -13.61 -29.33
C ALA A 307 3.30 -14.99 -29.98
N LYS A 308 4.35 -15.47 -30.65
CA LYS A 308 4.40 -16.83 -31.22
C LYS A 308 4.31 -17.91 -30.14
N ARG A 309 5.04 -17.75 -29.04
CA ARG A 309 4.98 -18.69 -27.91
C ARG A 309 3.59 -18.69 -27.27
N SER A 310 2.97 -17.53 -27.13
CA SER A 310 1.61 -17.40 -26.59
C SER A 310 0.56 -18.08 -27.49
N ALA A 311 0.72 -18.06 -28.81
CA ALA A 311 -0.23 -18.63 -29.78
C ALA A 311 -0.38 -20.16 -29.69
N VAL A 312 0.47 -20.84 -28.91
CA VAL A 312 0.37 -22.28 -28.65
C VAL A 312 -0.75 -22.61 -27.67
N GLY A 313 -1.16 -21.64 -26.84
CA GLY A 313 -2.15 -21.85 -25.78
C GLY A 313 -3.06 -20.65 -25.49
N ALA A 314 -3.07 -19.64 -26.37
CA ALA A 314 -3.96 -18.48 -26.24
C ALA A 314 -4.29 -17.90 -27.63
N ALA A 315 -5.38 -17.14 -27.76
CA ALA A 315 -5.66 -16.37 -28.94
C ALA A 315 -4.74 -15.15 -29.03
N VAL A 316 -4.01 -15.01 -30.12
CA VAL A 316 -3.08 -13.89 -30.36
C VAL A 316 -3.47 -13.14 -31.62
N ARG A 317 -3.60 -11.82 -31.51
CA ARG A 317 -3.93 -10.96 -32.64
C ARG A 317 -2.95 -9.78 -32.71
N ARG A 318 -2.28 -9.63 -33.86
CA ARG A 318 -1.48 -8.42 -34.12
C ARG A 318 -2.42 -7.20 -34.22
N LEU A 319 -2.06 -6.13 -33.54
CA LEU A 319 -2.82 -4.88 -33.55
C LEU A 319 -2.22 -3.87 -34.56
N SER A 320 -3.08 -3.09 -35.17
CA SER A 320 -2.75 -1.93 -36.00
C SER A 320 -3.43 -0.70 -35.38
N GLY A 321 -2.88 0.50 -35.55
CA GLY A 321 -3.52 1.72 -35.05
C GLY A 321 -2.82 2.36 -33.84
N GLY A 322 -1.63 1.85 -33.47
CA GLY A 322 -0.82 2.46 -32.42
C GLY A 322 -1.22 2.08 -30.99
N LEU A 323 -0.54 2.70 -30.03
CA LEU A 323 -0.62 2.34 -28.61
C LEU A 323 -2.02 2.59 -28.01
N ASP A 324 -2.64 3.74 -28.31
CA ASP A 324 -3.98 4.07 -27.79
C ASP A 324 -5.04 3.04 -28.23
N HIS A 325 -4.97 2.61 -29.49
CA HIS A 325 -5.83 1.55 -29.98
C HIS A 325 -5.57 0.22 -29.28
N ALA A 326 -4.30 -0.08 -28.99
CA ALA A 326 -3.94 -1.31 -28.27
C ALA A 326 -4.44 -1.30 -26.82
N LEU A 327 -4.34 -0.15 -26.13
CA LEU A 327 -4.88 0.00 -24.78
C LEU A 327 -6.40 -0.09 -24.74
N ALA A 328 -7.09 0.48 -25.73
CA ALA A 328 -8.54 0.32 -25.87
C ALA A 328 -8.94 -1.15 -26.10
N ALA A 329 -8.21 -1.86 -26.98
CA ALA A 329 -8.45 -3.29 -27.23
C ALA A 329 -8.15 -4.16 -26.00
N LEU A 330 -7.12 -3.80 -25.21
CA LEU A 330 -6.79 -4.46 -23.95
C LEU A 330 -7.95 -4.32 -22.94
N LYS A 331 -8.46 -3.09 -22.78
CA LYS A 331 -9.59 -2.80 -21.89
C LYS A 331 -10.85 -3.56 -22.29
N GLU A 332 -11.19 -3.58 -23.60
CA GLU A 332 -12.35 -4.32 -24.11
C GLU A 332 -12.21 -5.83 -23.90
N ALA A 333 -11.04 -6.39 -24.19
CA ALA A 333 -10.77 -7.81 -23.97
C ALA A 333 -10.80 -8.19 -22.49
N GLY A 334 -10.27 -7.34 -21.62
CA GLY A 334 -10.26 -7.54 -20.16
C GLY A 334 -11.64 -7.62 -19.51
N ALA A 335 -12.66 -7.02 -20.14
CA ALA A 335 -14.05 -7.18 -19.70
C ALA A 335 -14.63 -8.59 -19.95
N GLN A 336 -13.94 -9.41 -20.76
CA GLN A 336 -14.37 -10.76 -21.14
C GLN A 336 -13.52 -11.87 -20.49
N GLY A 337 -12.37 -11.51 -19.89
CA GLY A 337 -11.44 -12.42 -19.25
C GLY A 337 -10.00 -11.93 -19.33
N PRO A 338 -9.02 -12.75 -18.92
CA PRO A 338 -7.62 -12.36 -18.90
C PRO A 338 -7.11 -11.89 -20.27
N ALA A 339 -6.49 -10.70 -20.31
CA ALA A 339 -6.00 -10.09 -21.53
C ALA A 339 -4.70 -9.30 -21.30
N PHE A 340 -3.82 -9.32 -22.30
CA PHE A 340 -2.51 -8.68 -22.27
C PHE A 340 -2.17 -8.07 -23.61
N VAL A 341 -1.41 -6.96 -23.61
CA VAL A 341 -0.76 -6.46 -24.82
C VAL A 341 0.74 -6.65 -24.71
N LEU A 342 1.33 -7.36 -25.65
CA LEU A 342 2.77 -7.46 -25.85
C LEU A 342 3.21 -6.35 -26.78
N ALA A 343 4.11 -5.48 -26.32
CA ALA A 343 4.55 -4.32 -27.07
C ALA A 343 6.08 -4.29 -27.21
N SER A 344 6.59 -4.01 -28.42
CA SER A 344 7.99 -3.64 -28.61
C SER A 344 8.28 -2.29 -27.94
N GLY A 345 9.53 -2.04 -27.54
CA GLY A 345 9.90 -0.82 -26.85
C GLY A 345 9.70 0.48 -27.61
N ASP A 346 9.57 0.41 -28.94
CA ASP A 346 9.24 1.55 -29.84
C ASP A 346 7.75 1.63 -30.17
N GLY A 347 6.93 0.71 -29.66
CA GLY A 347 5.48 0.65 -29.91
C GLY A 347 5.11 0.25 -31.35
N SER A 348 6.05 -0.15 -32.19
CA SER A 348 5.80 -0.50 -33.61
C SER A 348 5.20 -1.89 -33.79
N GLU A 349 5.43 -2.78 -32.84
CA GLU A 349 4.90 -4.14 -32.83
C GLU A 349 4.04 -4.35 -31.59
N LEU A 350 2.74 -4.60 -31.80
CA LEU A 350 1.72 -4.73 -30.77
C LEU A 350 0.89 -5.99 -31.00
N HIS A 351 0.76 -6.84 -29.98
CA HIS A 351 -0.02 -8.06 -30.02
C HIS A 351 -0.95 -8.16 -28.81
N LEU A 352 -2.24 -8.37 -29.06
CA LEU A 352 -3.24 -8.70 -28.05
C LEU A 352 -3.21 -10.23 -27.81
N VAL A 353 -3.01 -10.62 -26.57
CA VAL A 353 -3.11 -12.00 -26.10
C VAL A 353 -4.34 -12.11 -25.20
N ARG A 354 -5.23 -13.06 -25.47
CA ARG A 354 -6.48 -13.25 -24.74
C ARG A 354 -6.96 -14.69 -24.86
N GLU A 355 -8.05 -15.06 -24.18
CA GLU A 355 -8.68 -16.37 -24.29
C GLU A 355 -7.65 -17.52 -24.10
N PRO A 356 -7.00 -17.62 -22.92
CA PRO A 356 -6.10 -18.72 -22.63
C PRO A 356 -6.83 -20.06 -22.76
N ASP A 357 -6.14 -21.12 -23.25
CA ASP A 357 -6.69 -22.46 -23.26
C ASP A 357 -7.06 -22.90 -21.84
N PRO A 358 -8.35 -23.16 -21.53
CA PRO A 358 -8.79 -23.40 -20.17
C PRO A 358 -8.21 -24.65 -19.55
N THR A 359 -7.92 -25.68 -20.35
CA THR A 359 -7.35 -26.96 -19.86
C THR A 359 -5.88 -26.75 -19.46
N ARG A 360 -5.12 -26.05 -20.29
CA ARG A 360 -3.71 -25.78 -20.02
C ARG A 360 -3.55 -24.76 -18.89
N LEU A 361 -4.40 -23.73 -18.84
CA LEU A 361 -4.43 -22.76 -17.75
C LEU A 361 -4.71 -23.47 -16.42
N ALA A 362 -5.73 -24.33 -16.36
CA ALA A 362 -6.05 -25.06 -15.13
C ALA A 362 -4.90 -26.00 -14.69
N ALA A 363 -4.11 -26.52 -15.62
CA ALA A 363 -2.94 -27.33 -15.31
C ALA A 363 -1.73 -26.49 -14.84
N ALA A 364 -1.64 -25.23 -15.27
CA ALA A 364 -0.56 -24.30 -14.89
C ALA A 364 -0.80 -23.63 -13.52
N VAL A 365 -2.06 -23.47 -13.10
CA VAL A 365 -2.39 -22.94 -11.77
C VAL A 365 -2.04 -23.97 -10.70
N PRO A 366 -1.24 -23.62 -9.66
CA PRO A 366 -0.93 -24.53 -8.58
C PRO A 366 -2.20 -25.05 -7.89
N PRO A 367 -2.30 -26.38 -7.61
CA PRO A 367 -3.53 -27.01 -7.12
C PRO A 367 -3.99 -26.52 -5.74
N GLU A 368 -3.10 -25.91 -4.96
CA GLU A 368 -3.39 -25.29 -3.67
C GLU A 368 -4.03 -23.89 -3.78
N ARG A 369 -4.13 -23.33 -5.01
CA ARG A 369 -4.71 -22.01 -5.24
C ARG A 369 -6.21 -22.09 -5.50
N SER A 370 -6.92 -21.05 -5.04
CA SER A 370 -8.35 -20.89 -5.31
C SER A 370 -8.64 -20.59 -6.78
N ALA A 371 -9.89 -20.80 -7.21
CA ALA A 371 -10.36 -20.38 -8.53
C ALA A 371 -10.21 -18.85 -8.70
N ALA A 372 -10.53 -18.08 -7.67
CA ALA A 372 -10.38 -16.62 -7.70
C ALA A 372 -8.93 -16.18 -7.97
N TRP A 373 -7.94 -16.89 -7.41
CA TRP A 373 -6.53 -16.64 -7.71
C TRP A 373 -6.20 -16.94 -9.18
N GLY A 374 -6.71 -18.04 -9.71
CA GLY A 374 -6.47 -18.47 -11.10
C GLY A 374 -7.11 -17.58 -12.16
N GLU A 375 -8.12 -16.80 -11.81
CA GLU A 375 -8.82 -15.86 -12.70
C GLU A 375 -8.15 -14.49 -12.80
N LEU A 376 -7.20 -14.14 -11.90
CA LEU A 376 -6.50 -12.87 -11.94
C LEU A 376 -5.58 -12.77 -13.17
N ASP A 377 -5.63 -11.65 -13.89
CA ASP A 377 -4.71 -11.37 -15.01
C ASP A 377 -3.24 -11.60 -14.61
N VAL A 378 -2.84 -11.10 -13.45
CA VAL A 378 -1.47 -11.26 -12.94
C VAL A 378 -1.10 -12.73 -12.68
N SER A 379 -2.03 -13.56 -12.20
CA SER A 379 -1.81 -14.99 -11.98
C SER A 379 -1.69 -15.73 -13.30
N VAL A 380 -2.59 -15.45 -14.24
CA VAL A 380 -2.55 -16.01 -15.60
C VAL A 380 -1.25 -15.60 -16.31
N LEU A 381 -0.82 -14.35 -16.18
CA LEU A 381 0.45 -13.91 -16.74
C LEU A 381 1.61 -14.72 -16.19
N HIS A 382 1.77 -14.77 -14.86
CA HIS A 382 2.95 -15.38 -14.25
C HIS A 382 2.95 -16.92 -14.35
N ALA A 383 1.85 -17.58 -13.95
CA ALA A 383 1.78 -19.04 -13.93
C ALA A 383 1.67 -19.63 -15.34
N TYR A 384 0.90 -19.01 -16.23
CA TYR A 384 0.61 -19.58 -17.53
C TYR A 384 1.45 -19.00 -18.66
N LEU A 385 1.46 -17.66 -18.87
CA LEU A 385 2.21 -17.11 -19.99
C LEU A 385 3.73 -17.17 -19.72
N VAL A 386 4.21 -16.63 -18.61
CA VAL A 386 5.66 -16.56 -18.31
C VAL A 386 6.25 -17.96 -18.15
N THR A 387 5.68 -18.76 -17.24
CA THR A 387 6.27 -20.04 -16.87
C THR A 387 5.96 -21.13 -17.88
N GLU A 388 4.69 -21.36 -18.22
CA GLU A 388 4.29 -22.49 -19.05
C GLU A 388 4.51 -22.24 -20.55
N LEU A 389 4.06 -21.08 -21.09
CA LEU A 389 4.12 -20.84 -22.53
C LEU A 389 5.46 -20.24 -23.00
N TRP A 390 6.03 -19.31 -22.24
CA TRP A 390 7.29 -18.67 -22.60
C TRP A 390 8.51 -19.45 -22.12
N GLY A 391 8.35 -20.32 -21.09
CA GLY A 391 9.42 -21.12 -20.52
C GLY A 391 10.47 -20.25 -19.79
N LEU A 392 10.04 -19.15 -19.18
CA LEU A 392 10.90 -18.22 -18.45
C LEU A 392 10.75 -18.43 -16.93
N PRO A 393 11.82 -18.28 -16.15
CA PRO A 393 11.73 -18.22 -14.69
C PRO A 393 10.86 -17.02 -14.23
N ASP A 394 10.04 -17.21 -13.21
CA ASP A 394 9.28 -16.14 -12.57
C ASP A 394 10.09 -15.48 -11.46
N ASP A 395 11.09 -14.70 -11.84
CA ASP A 395 11.95 -13.95 -10.96
C ASP A 395 12.23 -12.52 -11.48
N THR A 396 12.92 -11.71 -10.69
CA THR A 396 13.16 -10.30 -11.02
C THR A 396 14.27 -10.10 -12.07
N GLU A 397 15.00 -11.13 -12.45
CA GLU A 397 15.99 -11.06 -13.54
C GLU A 397 15.29 -11.21 -14.90
N HIS A 398 14.21 -12.01 -14.95
CA HIS A 398 13.49 -12.33 -16.18
C HIS A 398 12.21 -11.50 -16.36
N VAL A 399 11.62 -10.97 -15.28
CA VAL A 399 10.39 -10.16 -15.32
C VAL A 399 10.57 -8.90 -14.49
N GLY A 400 10.72 -7.76 -15.14
CA GLY A 400 10.72 -6.43 -14.54
C GLY A 400 9.31 -5.90 -14.31
N TYR A 401 9.19 -4.79 -13.54
CA TYR A 401 7.92 -4.17 -13.14
C TYR A 401 7.98 -2.66 -13.41
N GLU A 402 6.95 -2.13 -14.04
CA GLU A 402 6.82 -0.69 -14.30
C GLU A 402 5.39 -0.22 -14.01
N HIS A 403 5.26 0.99 -13.50
CA HIS A 403 3.97 1.50 -13.00
C HIS A 403 3.16 2.25 -14.05
N ASP A 404 3.77 2.60 -15.17
CA ASP A 404 3.10 3.24 -16.30
C ASP A 404 3.58 2.67 -17.65
N VAL A 405 2.78 2.94 -18.67
CA VAL A 405 3.01 2.38 -20.02
C VAL A 405 4.29 2.91 -20.65
N ASP A 406 4.58 4.21 -20.49
CA ASP A 406 5.75 4.84 -21.09
C ASP A 406 7.04 4.32 -20.47
N ALA A 407 7.05 4.15 -19.14
CA ALA A 407 8.17 3.52 -18.43
C ALA A 407 8.37 2.07 -18.88
N ALA A 408 7.30 1.30 -19.05
CA ALA A 408 7.37 -0.09 -19.53
C ALA A 408 7.95 -0.17 -20.95
N LEU A 409 7.50 0.69 -21.86
CA LEU A 409 8.05 0.78 -23.22
C LEU A 409 9.51 1.23 -23.21
N ALA A 410 9.86 2.23 -22.40
CA ALA A 410 11.24 2.71 -22.27
C ALA A 410 12.16 1.61 -21.73
N ALA A 411 11.72 0.84 -20.73
CA ALA A 411 12.46 -0.29 -20.18
C ALA A 411 12.61 -1.42 -21.21
N ALA A 412 11.56 -1.77 -21.95
CA ALA A 412 11.61 -2.74 -23.03
C ALA A 412 12.60 -2.29 -24.13
N ARG A 413 12.64 -0.99 -24.47
CA ARG A 413 13.60 -0.44 -25.42
C ARG A 413 15.04 -0.57 -24.95
N ARG A 414 15.31 -0.22 -23.66
CA ARG A 414 16.66 -0.31 -23.07
C ARG A 414 17.19 -1.74 -23.06
N THR A 415 16.31 -2.71 -22.84
CA THR A 415 16.69 -4.12 -22.69
C THR A 415 16.56 -4.94 -23.98
N GLY A 416 16.09 -4.33 -25.09
CA GLY A 416 15.78 -5.08 -26.31
C GLY A 416 14.67 -6.11 -26.11
N GLY A 417 13.78 -5.88 -25.16
CA GLY A 417 12.77 -6.80 -24.69
C GLY A 417 11.34 -6.41 -25.07
N THR A 418 10.39 -6.93 -24.32
CA THR A 418 8.94 -6.74 -24.48
C THR A 418 8.32 -6.09 -23.27
N ALA A 419 7.52 -5.03 -23.47
CA ALA A 419 6.58 -4.57 -22.47
C ALA A 419 5.30 -5.41 -22.53
N VAL A 420 4.86 -5.91 -21.40
CA VAL A 420 3.60 -6.65 -21.22
C VAL A 420 2.63 -5.75 -20.48
N LEU A 421 1.64 -5.21 -21.19
CA LEU A 421 0.66 -4.28 -20.63
C LEU A 421 -0.55 -5.05 -20.09
N LEU A 422 -0.99 -4.69 -18.88
CA LEU A 422 -2.10 -5.32 -18.17
C LEU A 422 -3.21 -4.31 -17.90
N ASN A 423 -4.43 -4.82 -17.68
CA ASN A 423 -5.50 -4.07 -17.02
C ASN A 423 -5.25 -3.95 -15.51
N PRO A 424 -5.83 -2.93 -14.84
CA PRO A 424 -5.83 -2.87 -13.38
C PRO A 424 -6.61 -4.05 -12.79
N THR A 425 -6.11 -4.62 -11.70
CA THR A 425 -6.83 -5.68 -10.96
C THR A 425 -7.98 -5.06 -10.18
N PRO A 426 -9.24 -5.49 -10.35
CA PRO A 426 -10.37 -4.96 -9.58
C PRO A 426 -10.20 -5.18 -8.07
N VAL A 427 -10.60 -4.20 -7.25
CA VAL A 427 -10.50 -4.28 -5.77
C VAL A 427 -11.25 -5.49 -5.23
N GLU A 428 -12.40 -5.80 -5.82
CA GLU A 428 -13.23 -6.95 -5.45
C GLU A 428 -12.51 -8.29 -5.69
N ALA A 429 -11.74 -8.38 -6.78
CA ALA A 429 -10.94 -9.57 -7.08
C ALA A 429 -9.78 -9.72 -6.07
N VAL A 430 -9.13 -8.62 -5.69
CA VAL A 430 -8.11 -8.61 -4.63
C VAL A 430 -8.71 -9.06 -3.30
N ALA A 431 -9.86 -8.50 -2.92
CA ALA A 431 -10.56 -8.83 -1.69
C ALA A 431 -11.02 -10.31 -1.66
N SER A 432 -11.47 -10.84 -2.80
CA SER A 432 -11.87 -12.25 -2.94
C SER A 432 -10.70 -13.18 -2.65
N VAL A 433 -9.52 -12.94 -3.23
CA VAL A 433 -8.32 -13.76 -2.99
C VAL A 433 -7.81 -13.59 -1.57
N ALA A 434 -7.71 -12.37 -1.07
CA ALA A 434 -7.25 -12.12 0.30
C ALA A 434 -8.21 -12.71 1.36
N GLY A 435 -9.52 -12.75 1.06
CA GLY A 435 -10.56 -13.34 1.91
C GLY A 435 -10.46 -14.86 2.08
N THR A 436 -9.76 -15.56 1.19
CA THR A 436 -9.43 -16.99 1.35
C THR A 436 -8.13 -17.23 2.10
N GLY A 437 -7.48 -16.18 2.59
CA GLY A 437 -6.16 -16.24 3.24
C GLY A 437 -4.99 -16.38 2.26
N GLU A 438 -5.27 -16.34 0.94
CA GLU A 438 -4.25 -16.45 -0.09
C GLU A 438 -3.50 -15.13 -0.33
N ARG A 439 -2.33 -15.25 -0.93
CA ARG A 439 -1.52 -14.11 -1.39
C ARG A 439 -1.53 -14.07 -2.91
N MET A 440 -1.64 -12.86 -3.45
CA MET A 440 -1.50 -12.60 -4.87
C MET A 440 -0.03 -12.73 -5.33
N PRO A 441 0.23 -12.89 -6.63
CA PRO A 441 1.56 -12.71 -7.18
C PRO A 441 2.15 -11.34 -6.79
N ARG A 442 3.47 -11.22 -6.78
CA ARG A 442 4.15 -9.95 -6.43
C ARG A 442 3.74 -8.83 -7.36
N LYS A 443 3.61 -7.61 -6.80
CA LYS A 443 3.33 -6.39 -7.57
C LYS A 443 2.06 -6.54 -8.43
N SER A 444 0.97 -6.98 -7.81
CA SER A 444 -0.33 -7.18 -8.46
C SER A 444 -1.20 -5.93 -8.50
N THR A 445 -1.00 -5.00 -7.57
CA THR A 445 -1.86 -3.83 -7.38
C THR A 445 -1.04 -2.58 -7.09
N LEU A 446 -1.51 -1.46 -7.61
CA LEU A 446 -1.02 -0.12 -7.27
C LEU A 446 -2.21 0.76 -6.91
N PHE A 447 -2.44 0.95 -5.62
CA PHE A 447 -3.47 1.85 -5.10
C PHE A 447 -2.95 3.28 -5.01
N THR A 448 -3.70 4.24 -5.57
CA THR A 448 -3.37 5.66 -5.55
C THR A 448 -4.61 6.54 -5.27
N PRO A 449 -4.41 7.74 -4.71
CA PRO A 449 -3.17 8.26 -4.17
C PRO A 449 -2.75 7.51 -2.89
N LYS A 450 -1.45 7.35 -2.68
CA LYS A 450 -0.94 6.86 -1.39
C LYS A 450 -1.07 7.97 -0.33
N PRO A 451 -1.37 7.65 0.95
CA PRO A 451 -1.45 8.66 2.00
C PRO A 451 -0.10 9.37 2.17
N SER A 452 -0.14 10.71 2.25
CA SER A 452 1.04 11.51 2.52
C SER A 452 1.51 11.30 3.97
N THR A 453 2.82 11.26 4.16
CA THR A 453 3.47 11.13 5.47
C THR A 453 3.72 12.50 6.09
N GLY A 454 3.51 12.63 7.41
CA GLY A 454 3.79 13.85 8.16
C GLY A 454 2.57 14.73 8.46
N LEU A 455 1.38 14.45 7.92
CA LEU A 455 0.16 15.17 8.29
C LEU A 455 -0.28 14.83 9.72
N VAL A 456 -0.15 13.57 10.13
CA VAL A 456 -0.39 13.08 11.47
C VAL A 456 0.67 12.04 11.84
N ILE A 457 1.11 12.04 13.07
CA ILE A 457 1.98 11.04 13.69
C ILE A 457 1.25 10.54 14.94
N ARG A 458 1.27 9.24 15.18
CA ARG A 458 0.74 8.66 16.42
C ARG A 458 1.91 8.39 17.36
N ASP A 459 2.17 9.32 18.28
CA ASP A 459 3.18 9.17 19.32
C ASP A 459 2.62 8.31 20.48
N HIS A 460 3.35 7.31 20.93
CA HIS A 460 2.90 6.40 21.95
C HIS A 460 2.78 7.03 23.33
N ARG A 461 3.41 8.18 23.54
CA ARG A 461 3.30 8.98 24.76
C ARG A 461 1.96 9.72 24.89
N ASP A 462 1.29 9.96 23.75
CA ASP A 462 0.03 10.70 23.67
C ASP A 462 -1.17 9.78 23.32
N ALA A 463 -0.92 8.48 23.11
CA ALA A 463 -1.88 7.47 22.66
C ALA A 463 -2.70 6.85 23.81
#